data_a0549686b4e410039c4aa5319d67f6ff
#
_entry.id   a0549686b4e410039c4aa5319d67f6ff
#
_cell.length_a   1.000
_cell.length_b   1.000
_cell.length_c   1.000
_cell.angle_alpha   90.00
_cell.angle_beta   90.00
_cell.angle_gamma   90.00
#
_symmetry.space_group_name_H-M   'P 1'
#
loop_
_entity.id
_entity.type
_entity.pdbx_description
1 polymer ?
#
loop_
_entity_poly.entity_id
_entity_poly.type
_entity_poly.pdbx_seq_one_letter_code
_entity_poly.pdbx_strand_id
1 'polypeptide(L)'
;MGKRKIVSCAACRLQRKKCSEECILAPHFPPDDPDKFIIVQRVYGTSNIVKLLQGLEAKQREDAVKSLVCEASARMNEPIRGSASVVDELQKQIAEMESQLEAKREDLMNMRSEYDKLLFLLRTGSTPDVQHVYGTVATEDTIYDQMDPLLLWEPIRNVEIYEDELTKMLP
;
A
#
# COMPACT_ATOMS: atom_id res chain seq x y z
N MET A 1 5.60 -8.15 47.90
CA MET A 1 5.85 -8.21 46.42
C MET A 1 4.58 -8.73 45.76
N GLY A 2 3.79 -7.85 45.17
CA GLY A 2 2.54 -8.25 44.50
C GLY A 2 2.84 -9.03 43.25
N LYS A 3 2.32 -10.26 43.14
CA LYS A 3 2.33 -11.07 41.91
C LYS A 3 1.61 -10.30 40.82
N ARG A 4 2.31 -9.81 39.78
CA ARG A 4 1.67 -9.23 38.64
C ARG A 4 0.75 -10.29 38.03
N LYS A 5 -0.54 -9.93 37.87
CA LYS A 5 -1.52 -10.81 37.26
C LYS A 5 -1.12 -10.94 35.78
N ILE A 6 -0.56 -12.07 35.38
CA ILE A 6 -0.16 -12.32 34.00
C ILE A 6 -1.45 -12.42 33.17
N VAL A 7 -1.67 -11.42 32.32
CA VAL A 7 -2.78 -11.48 31.37
C VAL A 7 -2.40 -12.48 30.28
N SER A 8 -3.20 -13.53 30.11
CA SER A 8 -2.93 -14.57 29.12
C SER A 8 -3.08 -14.01 27.71
N CYS A 9 -2.07 -14.17 26.84
CA CYS A 9 -2.14 -13.74 25.43
C CYS A 9 -3.23 -14.50 24.65
N ALA A 10 -3.63 -13.96 23.51
CA ALA A 10 -4.66 -14.57 22.65
C ALA A 10 -4.33 -16.02 22.30
N ALA A 11 -3.08 -16.32 21.96
CA ALA A 11 -2.63 -17.66 21.62
C ALA A 11 -2.83 -18.69 22.75
N CYS A 12 -2.42 -18.32 23.98
CA CYS A 12 -2.57 -19.20 25.13
C CYS A 12 -4.03 -19.37 25.54
N ARG A 13 -4.83 -18.29 25.44
CA ARG A 13 -6.28 -18.36 25.72
C ARG A 13 -6.99 -19.32 24.78
N LEU A 14 -6.76 -19.20 23.48
CA LEU A 14 -7.38 -20.07 22.47
C LEU A 14 -6.96 -21.53 22.62
N GLN A 15 -5.70 -21.77 23.02
CA GLN A 15 -5.21 -23.14 23.25
C GLN A 15 -5.54 -23.69 24.64
N ARG A 16 -6.19 -22.89 25.50
CA ARG A 16 -6.50 -23.25 26.89
C ARG A 16 -5.26 -23.65 27.69
N LYS A 17 -4.13 -22.95 27.45
CA LYS A 17 -2.85 -23.16 28.13
C LYS A 17 -2.55 -22.01 29.08
N LYS A 18 -1.80 -22.31 30.15
CA LYS A 18 -1.29 -21.28 31.04
C LYS A 18 -0.22 -20.48 30.31
N CYS A 19 -0.36 -19.14 30.28
CA CYS A 19 0.63 -18.24 29.70
C CYS A 19 1.78 -18.05 30.70
N SER A 20 3.02 -18.25 30.24
CA SER A 20 4.22 -17.99 31.04
C SER A 20 4.71 -16.55 30.84
N GLU A 21 5.56 -16.04 31.73
CA GLU A 21 6.21 -14.74 31.60
C GLU A 21 7.14 -14.69 30.37
N GLU A 22 7.69 -15.84 29.97
CA GLU A 22 8.59 -15.99 28.83
C GLU A 22 7.86 -16.40 27.54
N CYS A 23 6.53 -16.23 27.47
CA CYS A 23 5.76 -16.64 26.31
C CYS A 23 6.14 -15.83 25.07
N ILE A 24 6.78 -16.48 24.10
CA ILE A 24 7.24 -15.84 22.86
C ILE A 24 6.09 -15.23 22.03
N LEU A 25 4.87 -15.72 22.18
CA LEU A 25 3.69 -15.23 21.47
C LEU A 25 3.03 -14.03 22.16
N ALA A 26 3.29 -13.82 23.46
CA ALA A 26 2.61 -12.80 24.25
C ALA A 26 2.82 -11.36 23.74
N PRO A 27 4.03 -10.95 23.33
CA PRO A 27 4.28 -9.61 22.82
C PRO A 27 3.56 -9.33 21.47
N HIS A 28 3.27 -10.37 20.68
CA HIS A 28 2.83 -10.25 19.30
C HIS A 28 1.33 -10.50 19.12
N PHE A 29 0.73 -11.23 20.06
CA PHE A 29 -0.70 -11.62 20.00
C PHE A 29 -1.39 -11.25 21.33
N PRO A 30 -1.69 -9.94 21.51
CA PRO A 30 -2.34 -9.46 22.72
C PRO A 30 -3.75 -10.05 22.89
N PRO A 31 -4.30 -10.07 24.11
CA PRO A 31 -5.61 -10.66 24.38
C PRO A 31 -6.77 -9.90 23.75
N ASP A 32 -6.55 -8.65 23.38
CA ASP A 32 -7.57 -7.73 22.84
C ASP A 32 -7.81 -7.95 21.34
N ASP A 33 -6.85 -8.59 20.64
CA ASP A 33 -6.95 -8.94 19.23
C ASP A 33 -6.74 -10.45 19.03
N PRO A 34 -7.74 -11.28 19.33
CA PRO A 34 -7.65 -12.73 19.16
C PRO A 34 -7.68 -13.15 17.68
N ASP A 35 -8.31 -12.37 16.81
CA ASP A 35 -8.52 -12.73 15.40
C ASP A 35 -7.21 -12.79 14.64
N LYS A 36 -6.28 -11.90 14.95
CA LYS A 36 -4.93 -11.94 14.44
C LYS A 36 -4.24 -13.30 14.64
N PHE A 37 -4.38 -13.88 15.82
CA PHE A 37 -3.81 -15.20 16.08
C PHE A 37 -4.60 -16.32 15.42
N ILE A 38 -5.93 -16.25 15.39
CA ILE A 38 -6.80 -17.25 14.77
C ILE A 38 -6.46 -17.43 13.30
N ILE A 39 -6.32 -16.32 12.56
CA ILE A 39 -6.00 -16.32 11.13
C ILE A 39 -4.64 -16.99 10.90
N VAL A 40 -3.61 -16.56 11.62
CA VAL A 40 -2.24 -17.09 11.46
C VAL A 40 -2.18 -18.57 11.89
N GLN A 41 -2.85 -18.94 12.98
CA GLN A 41 -2.91 -20.32 13.44
C GLN A 41 -3.58 -21.24 12.42
N ARG A 42 -4.62 -20.77 11.76
CA ARG A 42 -5.38 -21.55 10.78
C ARG A 42 -4.54 -21.92 9.56
N VAL A 43 -3.66 -21.00 9.14
CA VAL A 43 -2.81 -21.21 7.95
C VAL A 43 -1.53 -21.97 8.29
N TYR A 44 -0.84 -21.57 9.36
CA TYR A 44 0.51 -22.07 9.67
C TYR A 44 0.56 -23.09 10.80
N GLY A 45 -0.42 -23.05 11.71
CA GLY A 45 -0.39 -23.84 12.94
C GLY A 45 0.56 -23.27 13.99
N THR A 46 0.15 -23.33 15.26
CA THR A 46 0.90 -22.72 16.37
C THR A 46 2.34 -23.19 16.50
N SER A 47 2.60 -24.49 16.31
CA SER A 47 3.93 -25.06 16.47
C SER A 47 4.94 -24.47 15.47
N ASN A 48 4.49 -24.24 14.25
CA ASN A 48 5.33 -23.66 13.19
C ASN A 48 5.61 -22.17 13.45
N ILE A 49 4.59 -21.44 13.91
CA ILE A 49 4.75 -20.03 14.31
C ILE A 49 5.80 -19.91 15.42
N VAL A 50 5.69 -20.75 16.47
CA VAL A 50 6.64 -20.76 17.59
C VAL A 50 8.05 -21.08 17.09
N LYS A 51 8.24 -22.13 16.28
CA LYS A 51 9.55 -22.50 15.73
C LYS A 51 10.16 -21.37 14.90
N LEU A 52 9.35 -20.72 14.06
CA LEU A 52 9.82 -19.59 13.26
C LEU A 52 10.28 -18.43 14.14
N LEU A 53 9.49 -18.04 15.13
CA LEU A 53 9.85 -16.93 16.03
C LEU A 53 11.03 -17.26 16.92
N GLN A 54 11.22 -18.52 17.31
CA GLN A 54 12.39 -18.96 18.07
C GLN A 54 13.68 -18.88 17.25
N GLY A 55 13.61 -19.09 15.94
CA GLY A 55 14.75 -18.96 15.03
C GLY A 55 15.15 -17.52 14.70
N LEU A 56 14.36 -16.52 15.13
CA LEU A 56 14.60 -15.11 14.83
C LEU A 56 15.09 -14.34 16.05
N GLU A 57 15.91 -13.30 15.81
CA GLU A 57 16.25 -12.34 16.84
C GLU A 57 15.01 -11.57 17.34
N ALA A 58 14.99 -11.17 18.59
CA ALA A 58 13.83 -10.51 19.21
C ALA A 58 13.32 -9.28 18.42
N LYS A 59 14.25 -8.49 17.86
CA LYS A 59 13.92 -7.31 17.05
C LYS A 59 13.25 -7.61 15.71
N GLN A 60 13.44 -8.82 15.18
CA GLN A 60 12.89 -9.23 13.87
C GLN A 60 11.50 -9.90 13.99
N ARG A 61 11.14 -10.32 15.21
CA ARG A 61 9.90 -11.09 15.44
C ARG A 61 8.64 -10.33 15.13
N GLU A 62 8.64 -9.03 15.41
CA GLU A 62 7.47 -8.18 15.13
C GLU A 62 7.18 -8.12 13.63
N ASP A 63 8.19 -7.87 12.80
CA ASP A 63 8.04 -7.78 11.35
C ASP A 63 7.70 -9.16 10.75
N ALA A 64 8.28 -10.23 11.28
CA ALA A 64 7.92 -11.58 10.89
C ALA A 64 6.44 -11.89 11.19
N VAL A 65 5.92 -11.45 12.34
CA VAL A 65 4.50 -11.62 12.68
C VAL A 65 3.61 -10.80 11.76
N LYS A 66 3.97 -9.54 11.45
CA LYS A 66 3.24 -8.72 10.45
C LYS A 66 3.16 -9.43 9.10
N SER A 67 4.27 -9.97 8.63
CA SER A 67 4.33 -10.73 7.38
C SER A 67 3.46 -12.00 7.42
N LEU A 68 3.51 -12.76 8.51
CA LEU A 68 2.66 -13.95 8.69
C LEU A 68 1.17 -13.60 8.68
N VAL A 69 0.77 -12.50 9.33
CA VAL A 69 -0.62 -12.04 9.35
C VAL A 69 -1.07 -11.62 7.97
N CYS A 70 -0.25 -10.85 7.26
CA CYS A 70 -0.55 -10.39 5.90
C CYS A 70 -0.79 -11.59 4.95
N GLU A 71 0.15 -12.53 4.90
CA GLU A 71 0.02 -13.72 4.06
C GLU A 71 -1.15 -14.62 4.49
N ALA A 72 -1.36 -14.80 5.79
CA ALA A 72 -2.46 -15.60 6.29
C ALA A 72 -3.82 -14.99 5.93
N SER A 73 -3.96 -13.66 6.03
CA SER A 73 -5.16 -12.94 5.63
C SER A 73 -5.42 -13.08 4.13
N ALA A 74 -4.38 -12.92 3.31
CA ALA A 74 -4.48 -13.13 1.88
C ALA A 74 -4.91 -14.56 1.52
N ARG A 75 -4.40 -15.59 2.22
CA ARG A 75 -4.79 -16.99 2.02
C ARG A 75 -6.20 -17.33 2.53
N MET A 76 -6.72 -16.57 3.45
CA MET A 76 -8.12 -16.70 3.87
C MET A 76 -9.09 -16.24 2.77
N ASN A 77 -8.71 -15.18 2.03
CA ASN A 77 -9.51 -14.65 0.94
C ASN A 77 -9.29 -15.42 -0.36
N GLU A 78 -8.04 -15.75 -0.67
CA GLU A 78 -7.62 -16.50 -1.87
C GLU A 78 -6.71 -17.68 -1.47
N PRO A 79 -7.29 -18.86 -1.18
CA PRO A 79 -6.54 -19.99 -0.63
C PRO A 79 -5.42 -20.51 -1.53
N ILE A 80 -5.55 -20.38 -2.85
CA ILE A 80 -4.61 -20.95 -3.83
C ILE A 80 -3.42 -20.04 -4.00
N ARG A 81 -3.66 -18.74 -4.28
CA ARG A 81 -2.62 -17.79 -4.66
C ARG A 81 -2.13 -16.92 -3.51
N GLY A 82 -2.95 -16.78 -2.43
CA GLY A 82 -2.58 -15.97 -1.26
C GLY A 82 -2.23 -14.53 -1.63
N SER A 83 -1.11 -14.02 -1.10
CA SER A 83 -0.64 -12.65 -1.38
C SER A 83 -0.30 -12.37 -2.85
N ALA A 84 -0.02 -13.40 -3.67
CA ALA A 84 0.23 -13.20 -5.09
C ALA A 84 -1.00 -12.64 -5.81
N SER A 85 -2.22 -13.01 -5.41
CA SER A 85 -3.45 -12.44 -5.98
C SER A 85 -3.60 -10.95 -5.66
N VAL A 86 -3.20 -10.55 -4.46
CA VAL A 86 -3.23 -9.13 -4.03
C VAL A 86 -2.24 -8.31 -4.86
N VAL A 87 -1.03 -8.86 -5.10
CA VAL A 87 -0.02 -8.20 -5.94
C VAL A 87 -0.52 -8.01 -7.37
N ASP A 88 -1.11 -9.06 -7.96
CA ASP A 88 -1.65 -8.96 -9.32
C ASP A 88 -2.78 -7.94 -9.43
N GLU A 89 -3.64 -7.88 -8.43
CA GLU A 89 -4.73 -6.91 -8.40
C GLU A 89 -4.20 -5.47 -8.29
N LEU A 90 -3.21 -5.24 -7.41
CA LEU A 90 -2.56 -3.94 -7.29
C LEU A 90 -1.83 -3.54 -8.58
N GLN A 91 -1.18 -4.47 -9.27
CA GLN A 91 -0.55 -4.19 -10.55
C GLN A 91 -1.55 -3.77 -11.62
N LYS A 92 -2.73 -4.40 -11.66
CA LYS A 92 -3.81 -3.97 -12.57
C LYS A 92 -4.30 -2.56 -12.25
N GLN A 93 -4.49 -2.25 -10.97
CA GLN A 93 -4.91 -0.92 -10.53
C GLN A 93 -3.87 0.14 -10.89
N ILE A 94 -2.58 -0.15 -10.73
CA ILE A 94 -1.50 0.75 -11.15
C ILE A 94 -1.57 0.99 -12.65
N ALA A 95 -1.64 -0.05 -13.48
CA ALA A 95 -1.71 0.09 -14.93
C ALA A 95 -2.94 0.89 -15.38
N GLU A 96 -4.09 0.69 -14.73
CA GLU A 96 -5.31 1.46 -15.01
C GLU A 96 -5.13 2.94 -14.63
N MET A 97 -4.55 3.24 -13.47
CA MET A 97 -4.30 4.62 -13.05
C MET A 97 -3.27 5.32 -13.96
N GLU A 98 -2.23 4.62 -14.40
CA GLU A 98 -1.25 5.13 -15.35
C GLU A 98 -1.91 5.49 -16.69
N SER A 99 -2.80 4.62 -17.19
CA SER A 99 -3.57 4.88 -18.42
C SER A 99 -4.48 6.11 -18.28
N GLN A 100 -5.17 6.24 -17.15
CA GLN A 100 -6.02 7.40 -16.87
C GLN A 100 -5.20 8.68 -16.75
N LEU A 101 -4.03 8.62 -16.14
CA LEU A 101 -3.14 9.76 -16.00
C LEU A 101 -2.66 10.23 -17.38
N GLU A 102 -2.27 9.31 -18.26
CA GLU A 102 -1.84 9.65 -19.62
C GLU A 102 -2.96 10.30 -20.43
N ALA A 103 -4.16 9.75 -20.38
CA ALA A 103 -5.33 10.36 -21.03
C ALA A 103 -5.59 11.79 -20.51
N LYS A 104 -5.45 12.02 -19.20
CA LYS A 104 -5.64 13.37 -18.63
C LYS A 104 -4.53 14.34 -19.02
N ARG A 105 -3.31 13.87 -19.18
CA ARG A 105 -2.20 14.69 -19.70
C ARG A 105 -2.47 15.12 -21.15
N GLU A 106 -2.95 14.20 -21.97
CA GLU A 106 -3.34 14.51 -23.36
C GLU A 106 -4.48 15.53 -23.41
N ASP A 107 -5.53 15.36 -22.60
CA ASP A 107 -6.63 16.33 -22.47
C ASP A 107 -6.11 17.73 -22.10
N LEU A 108 -5.18 17.81 -21.14
CA LEU A 108 -4.60 19.07 -20.71
C LEU A 108 -3.76 19.72 -21.83
N MET A 109 -2.97 18.94 -22.55
CA MET A 109 -2.19 19.46 -23.68
C MET A 109 -3.09 20.00 -24.80
N ASN A 110 -4.18 19.30 -25.09
CA ASN A 110 -5.16 19.75 -26.07
C ASN A 110 -5.84 21.04 -25.64
N MET A 111 -6.32 21.13 -24.40
CA MET A 111 -6.93 22.36 -23.87
C MET A 111 -5.95 23.54 -23.87
N ARG A 112 -4.68 23.31 -23.51
CA ARG A 112 -3.63 24.34 -23.54
C ARG A 112 -3.41 24.84 -24.96
N SER A 113 -3.32 23.93 -25.92
CA SER A 113 -3.18 24.31 -27.33
C SER A 113 -4.38 25.14 -27.85
N GLU A 114 -5.60 24.79 -27.47
CA GLU A 114 -6.80 25.57 -27.81
C GLU A 114 -6.78 26.96 -27.15
N TYR A 115 -6.40 27.02 -25.88
CA TYR A 115 -6.25 28.29 -25.17
C TYR A 115 -5.21 29.21 -25.82
N ASP A 116 -4.07 28.68 -26.22
CA ASP A 116 -3.02 29.45 -26.89
C ASP A 116 -3.49 29.97 -28.27
N LYS A 117 -4.26 29.17 -29.01
CA LYS A 117 -4.90 29.61 -30.26
C LYS A 117 -5.87 30.77 -30.02
N LEU A 118 -6.70 30.70 -29.00
CA LEU A 118 -7.65 31.77 -28.63
C LEU A 118 -6.92 33.05 -28.22
N LEU A 119 -5.86 32.95 -27.43
CA LEU A 119 -5.03 34.09 -27.06
C LEU A 119 -4.39 34.74 -28.27
N PHE A 120 -3.91 33.96 -29.23
CA PHE A 120 -3.33 34.47 -30.47
C PHE A 120 -4.37 35.27 -31.26
N LEU A 121 -5.60 34.71 -31.43
CA LEU A 121 -6.71 35.42 -32.14
C LEU A 121 -7.05 36.73 -31.43
N LEU A 122 -7.13 36.78 -30.11
CA LEU A 122 -7.42 37.98 -29.35
C LEU A 122 -6.32 39.05 -29.51
N ARG A 123 -5.07 38.63 -29.64
CA ARG A 123 -3.92 39.52 -29.72
C ARG A 123 -3.71 40.10 -31.12
N THR A 124 -4.03 39.32 -32.17
CA THR A 124 -3.73 39.72 -33.57
C THR A 124 -4.94 40.18 -34.33
N GLY A 125 -6.15 39.93 -33.85
CA GLY A 125 -7.41 40.24 -34.59
C GLY A 125 -7.56 39.52 -35.92
N SER A 126 -6.66 38.58 -36.23
CA SER A 126 -6.62 37.83 -37.50
C SER A 126 -6.79 36.34 -37.24
N THR A 127 -7.45 35.66 -38.13
CA THR A 127 -7.49 34.19 -38.14
C THR A 127 -6.08 33.65 -38.43
N PRO A 128 -5.47 32.82 -37.58
CA PRO A 128 -4.18 32.24 -37.85
C PRO A 128 -4.24 31.30 -39.05
N ASP A 129 -3.28 31.47 -39.97
CA ASP A 129 -3.05 30.47 -41.01
C ASP A 129 -2.51 29.21 -40.31
N VAL A 130 -3.29 28.13 -40.35
CA VAL A 130 -3.08 26.89 -39.57
C VAL A 130 -1.71 26.24 -39.84
N GLN A 131 -1.08 26.58 -40.97
CA GLN A 131 0.23 26.00 -41.35
C GLN A 131 1.43 26.59 -40.62
N HIS A 132 1.30 27.78 -40.00
CA HIS A 132 2.45 28.45 -39.36
C HIS A 132 2.52 28.19 -37.83
N VAL A 133 1.46 27.66 -37.24
CA VAL A 133 1.39 27.42 -35.77
C VAL A 133 2.15 26.14 -35.36
N TYR A 134 2.34 25.21 -36.27
CA TYR A 134 3.08 23.97 -35.98
C TYR A 134 4.61 24.11 -35.95
N GLY A 135 5.15 25.24 -36.41
CA GLY A 135 6.59 25.47 -36.47
C GLY A 135 7.23 26.07 -35.22
N THR A 136 6.47 26.60 -34.28
CA THR A 136 6.99 27.31 -33.11
C THR A 136 6.76 26.61 -31.76
N VAL A 137 6.19 25.42 -31.74
CA VAL A 137 6.03 24.60 -30.53
C VAL A 137 7.28 23.76 -30.21
N ALA A 138 8.40 24.03 -30.88
CA ALA A 138 9.65 23.29 -30.67
C ALA A 138 10.56 23.91 -29.61
N THR A 139 10.04 24.36 -28.47
CA THR A 139 10.88 24.76 -27.33
C THR A 139 10.20 24.52 -25.98
N GLU A 140 9.40 23.47 -25.84
CA GLU A 140 8.90 23.08 -24.52
C GLU A 140 9.84 22.14 -23.73
N ASP A 141 10.99 21.78 -24.29
CA ASP A 141 12.03 21.00 -23.57
C ASP A 141 12.70 21.82 -22.43
N THR A 142 12.48 23.13 -22.37
CA THR A 142 13.14 24.00 -21.37
C THR A 142 12.36 24.16 -20.06
N ILE A 143 11.09 23.81 -19.99
CA ILE A 143 10.32 23.92 -18.72
C ILE A 143 10.42 22.64 -17.91
N TYR A 144 10.60 21.49 -18.56
CA TYR A 144 10.81 20.21 -17.86
C TYR A 144 12.24 20.05 -17.32
N ASP A 145 13.22 20.75 -17.90
CA ASP A 145 14.62 20.68 -17.46
C ASP A 145 14.90 21.50 -16.17
N GLN A 146 13.95 22.32 -15.72
CA GLN A 146 14.02 23.07 -14.44
C GLN A 146 13.17 22.46 -13.32
N MET A 147 12.36 21.44 -13.58
CA MET A 147 11.71 20.67 -12.53
C MET A 147 12.63 19.51 -12.15
N ASP A 148 13.24 19.63 -10.97
CA ASP A 148 14.07 18.62 -10.34
C ASP A 148 13.37 17.23 -10.46
N PRO A 149 13.97 16.24 -11.18
CA PRO A 149 13.41 14.90 -11.29
C PRO A 149 13.18 14.23 -9.94
N LEU A 150 13.81 14.73 -8.87
CA LEU A 150 13.65 14.29 -7.50
C LEU A 150 12.31 14.74 -6.87
N LEU A 151 11.66 15.77 -7.41
CA LEU A 151 10.31 16.18 -6.96
C LEU A 151 9.19 15.32 -7.57
N LEU A 152 9.47 14.55 -8.63
CA LEU A 152 8.54 13.61 -9.24
C LEU A 152 8.57 12.22 -8.60
N TRP A 153 9.60 11.93 -7.79
CA TRP A 153 9.74 10.68 -7.05
C TRP A 153 9.96 10.98 -5.56
N GLU A 154 8.95 11.49 -4.88
CA GLU A 154 8.83 11.20 -3.46
C GLU A 154 8.32 9.75 -3.36
N PRO A 155 9.16 8.80 -2.92
CA PRO A 155 8.61 7.49 -2.58
C PRO A 155 7.57 7.75 -1.49
N ILE A 156 6.39 7.17 -1.66
CA ILE A 156 5.32 7.18 -0.67
C ILE A 156 5.90 6.54 0.60
N ARG A 157 6.53 7.39 1.43
CA ARG A 157 7.28 6.97 2.62
C ARG A 157 6.36 6.77 3.82
N ASN A 158 5.08 7.13 3.66
CA ASN A 158 4.05 6.91 4.66
C ASN A 158 2.77 6.47 3.94
N VAL A 159 2.72 5.22 3.50
CA VAL A 159 1.45 4.53 3.53
C VAL A 159 1.23 4.21 5.00
N GLU A 160 0.71 5.18 5.74
CA GLU A 160 -0.13 4.87 6.89
C GLU A 160 -1.25 4.03 6.30
N ILE A 161 -1.12 2.72 6.47
CA ILE A 161 -2.21 1.79 6.23
C ILE A 161 -3.28 2.26 7.21
N TYR A 162 -4.28 2.94 6.69
CA TYR A 162 -5.48 3.29 7.43
C TYR A 162 -6.10 1.98 7.90
N GLU A 163 -5.78 1.58 9.14
CA GLU A 163 -6.40 0.45 9.83
C GLU A 163 -7.90 0.65 10.00
N ASP A 164 -8.39 1.88 9.78
CA ASP A 164 -9.79 2.26 9.97
C ASP A 164 -10.75 1.82 8.84
N GLU A 165 -10.28 1.47 7.66
CA GLU A 165 -11.18 1.02 6.59
C GLU A 165 -11.38 -0.49 6.52
N LEU A 166 -10.46 -1.27 7.07
CA LEU A 166 -10.58 -2.74 7.10
C LEU A 166 -11.63 -3.23 8.11
N THR A 167 -11.95 -2.42 9.12
CA THR A 167 -12.99 -2.73 10.13
C THR A 167 -14.41 -2.45 9.65
N LYS A 168 -14.60 -1.73 8.55
CA LYS A 168 -15.94 -1.39 8.01
C LYS A 168 -16.44 -2.34 6.93
N MET A 169 -15.65 -3.31 6.49
CA MET A 169 -16.01 -4.26 5.42
C MET A 169 -16.25 -5.70 5.87
N LEU A 170 -16.36 -5.94 7.17
CA LEU A 170 -16.78 -7.26 7.66
C LEU A 170 -18.25 -7.18 8.12
N PRO A 171 -19.12 -8.01 7.54
CA PRO A 171 -20.50 -8.15 7.98
C PRO A 171 -20.61 -8.79 9.36
#